data_8de91764f5b68e5887cc657bf7fb1eb3
#
_entry.id   8de91764f5b68e5887cc657bf7fb1eb3
#
_cell.length_a   1.000
_cell.length_b   1.000
_cell.length_c   1.000
_cell.angle_alpha   90.00
_cell.angle_beta   90.00
_cell.angle_gamma   90.00
#
_symmetry.space_group_name_H-M   'P 1'
#
loop_
_entity.id
_entity.type
_entity.pdbx_description
1 polymer ?
#
loop_
_entity_poly.entity_id
_entity_poly.type
_entity_poly.pdbx_seq_one_letter_code
_entity_poly.pdbx_strand_id
1 'polypeptide(L)'
;MCIRDRTNAINLTDGLDGLAAGSSMIAFIGYAIIAFWEFYHLKGSDHPGFTYAVSDPLDLTIIAACAAVACFGFLWYNSNPASIFMGDTGSLALGGLFAAMSIATHTEFLAIILGGLFVIETMSDIIQVGYFKMTHKRVFKMAPIHHHFELKGWPEVKVVVRFWMIEMLFVLIALVLFYGDWVARSGL
;
A
#
# COMPACT_ATOMS: atom_id res chain seq x y z
N MET A 1 -10.93 0.89 -10.05
CA MET A 1 -9.77 1.72 -9.73
C MET A 1 -8.67 1.41 -10.74
N CYS A 2 -8.30 2.38 -11.59
CA CYS A 2 -7.32 2.18 -12.66
C CYS A 2 -5.89 2.17 -12.13
N ILE A 3 -4.93 1.66 -12.92
CA ILE A 3 -3.48 1.70 -12.62
C ILE A 3 -3.07 3.14 -12.28
N ARG A 4 -3.50 4.12 -13.08
CA ARG A 4 -3.24 5.54 -12.88
C ARG A 4 -3.68 6.05 -11.50
N ASP A 5 -4.81 5.59 -10.98
CA ASP A 5 -5.33 6.04 -9.69
C ASP A 5 -4.48 5.50 -8.53
N ARG A 6 -4.03 4.24 -8.62
CA ARG A 6 -3.14 3.60 -7.63
C ARG A 6 -1.76 4.24 -7.63
N THR A 7 -1.23 4.57 -8.80
CA THR A 7 0.06 5.25 -8.95
C THR A 7 0.04 6.62 -8.27
N ASN A 8 -1.02 7.41 -8.51
CA ASN A 8 -1.17 8.71 -7.87
C ASN A 8 -1.45 8.63 -6.36
N ALA A 9 -2.03 7.55 -5.86
CA ALA A 9 -2.34 7.40 -4.45
C ALA A 9 -1.07 7.38 -3.57
N ILE A 10 -0.01 6.69 -3.99
CA ILE A 10 1.27 6.70 -3.29
C ILE A 10 1.95 8.07 -3.41
N ASN A 11 1.85 8.73 -4.57
CA ASN A 11 2.38 10.09 -4.76
C ASN A 11 1.69 11.10 -3.81
N LEU A 12 0.38 11.03 -3.65
CA LEU A 12 -0.35 11.90 -2.70
C LEU A 12 0.02 11.63 -1.23
N THR A 13 0.53 10.45 -0.92
CA THR A 13 1.00 10.08 0.42
C THR A 13 2.43 10.58 0.69
N ASP A 14 3.18 10.97 -0.34
CA ASP A 14 4.56 11.46 -0.22
C ASP A 14 4.62 12.95 0.21
N GLY A 15 3.89 13.28 1.27
CA GLY A 15 3.80 14.64 1.82
C GLY A 15 4.53 14.84 3.15
N LEU A 16 4.94 13.76 3.82
CA LEU A 16 5.69 13.78 5.08
C LEU A 16 6.92 12.88 5.01
N ASP A 17 7.99 13.28 5.73
CA ASP A 17 9.24 12.53 5.79
C ASP A 17 9.02 11.07 6.20
N GLY A 18 9.34 10.13 5.30
CA GLY A 18 9.23 8.69 5.53
C GLY A 18 7.83 8.10 5.40
N LEU A 19 6.78 8.89 5.20
CA LEU A 19 5.41 8.37 5.17
C LEU A 19 5.20 7.43 3.98
N ALA A 20 5.46 7.87 2.76
CA ALA A 20 5.27 7.06 1.56
C ALA A 20 6.23 5.86 1.51
N ALA A 21 7.50 6.05 1.85
CA ALA A 21 8.50 4.99 1.86
C ALA A 21 8.17 3.89 2.86
N GLY A 22 7.83 4.25 4.10
CA GLY A 22 7.51 3.28 5.15
C GLY A 22 6.21 2.54 4.89
N SER A 23 5.16 3.24 4.44
CA SER A 23 3.88 2.61 4.08
C SER A 23 4.04 1.67 2.88
N SER A 24 4.80 2.08 1.86
CA SER A 24 5.09 1.23 0.70
C SER A 24 5.89 -0.01 1.09
N MET A 25 6.89 0.12 1.96
CA MET A 25 7.64 -1.03 2.50
C MET A 25 6.70 -2.05 3.13
N ILE A 26 5.77 -1.62 3.99
CA ILE A 26 4.82 -2.49 4.68
C ILE A 26 3.89 -3.18 3.66
N ALA A 27 3.38 -2.44 2.67
CA ALA A 27 2.53 -2.99 1.61
C ALA A 27 3.27 -4.03 0.74
N PHE A 28 4.54 -3.78 0.36
CA PHE A 28 5.32 -4.74 -0.41
C PHE A 28 5.72 -5.98 0.38
N ILE A 29 5.90 -5.88 1.70
CA ILE A 29 6.03 -7.08 2.57
C ILE A 29 4.75 -7.91 2.48
N GLY A 30 3.57 -7.29 2.52
CA GLY A 30 2.29 -7.98 2.32
C GLY A 30 2.23 -8.72 0.99
N TYR A 31 2.63 -8.08 -0.12
CA TYR A 31 2.69 -8.73 -1.44
C TYR A 31 3.72 -9.87 -1.51
N ALA A 32 4.87 -9.72 -0.87
CA ALA A 32 5.87 -10.79 -0.83
C ALA A 32 5.30 -12.04 -0.13
N ILE A 33 4.53 -11.87 0.94
CA ILE A 33 3.86 -12.97 1.63
C ILE A 33 2.79 -13.61 0.75
N ILE A 34 1.94 -12.81 0.07
CA ILE A 34 0.88 -13.31 -0.83
C ILE A 34 1.51 -14.10 -1.98
N ALA A 35 2.46 -13.53 -2.71
CA ALA A 35 3.09 -14.17 -3.85
C ALA A 35 3.86 -15.44 -3.46
N PHE A 36 4.50 -15.46 -2.28
CA PHE A 36 5.14 -16.65 -1.75
C PHE A 36 4.12 -17.76 -1.41
N TRP A 37 2.95 -17.38 -0.87
CA TRP A 37 1.86 -18.32 -0.63
C TRP A 37 1.33 -18.93 -1.92
N GLU A 38 1.15 -18.10 -2.97
CA GLU A 38 0.73 -18.54 -4.29
C GLU A 38 1.75 -19.48 -4.94
N PHE A 39 3.07 -19.20 -4.76
CA PHE A 39 4.14 -20.09 -5.20
C PHE A 39 4.05 -21.47 -4.55
N TYR A 40 3.80 -21.51 -3.24
CA TYR A 40 3.73 -22.76 -2.50
C TYR A 40 2.48 -23.60 -2.89
N HIS A 41 1.40 -22.94 -3.30
CA HIS A 41 0.14 -23.57 -3.73
C HIS A 41 -0.11 -23.40 -5.24
N LEU A 42 0.94 -23.49 -6.04
CA LEU A 42 0.82 -23.39 -7.49
C LEU A 42 0.11 -24.62 -8.05
N LYS A 43 -0.64 -24.43 -9.15
CA LYS A 43 -1.31 -25.53 -9.86
C LYS A 43 -0.31 -26.60 -10.30
N GLY A 44 -0.48 -27.82 -9.80
CA GLY A 44 0.44 -28.95 -10.01
C GLY A 44 1.40 -29.20 -8.85
N SER A 45 1.32 -28.45 -7.76
CA SER A 45 2.02 -28.78 -6.50
C SER A 45 1.32 -29.94 -5.79
N ASP A 46 2.09 -30.73 -5.03
CA ASP A 46 1.55 -31.84 -4.23
C ASP A 46 0.89 -31.38 -2.92
N HIS A 47 0.73 -30.06 -2.73
CA HIS A 47 0.14 -29.51 -1.52
C HIS A 47 -1.38 -29.58 -1.56
N PRO A 48 -2.03 -30.01 -0.45
CA PRO A 48 -3.49 -30.08 -0.38
C PRO A 48 -4.13 -28.69 -0.39
N GLY A 49 -5.30 -28.57 -0.98
CA GLY A 49 -6.10 -27.37 -0.98
C GLY A 49 -6.23 -26.68 -2.33
N PHE A 50 -6.78 -25.48 -2.32
CA PHE A 50 -6.95 -24.65 -3.53
C PHE A 50 -5.59 -24.23 -4.11
N THR A 51 -5.45 -24.39 -5.43
CA THR A 51 -4.21 -24.06 -6.15
C THR A 51 -4.39 -22.83 -7.04
N TYR A 52 -3.39 -21.98 -7.08
CA TYR A 52 -3.39 -20.76 -7.87
C TYR A 52 -2.86 -20.98 -9.30
N ALA A 53 -3.37 -20.20 -10.24
CA ALA A 53 -2.94 -20.19 -11.64
C ALA A 53 -2.22 -18.86 -11.95
N VAL A 54 -1.21 -18.54 -11.15
CA VAL A 54 -0.39 -17.33 -11.30
C VAL A 54 0.89 -17.67 -12.05
N SER A 55 1.32 -16.80 -12.96
CA SER A 55 2.59 -16.97 -13.68
C SER A 55 3.74 -16.51 -12.81
N ASP A 56 4.74 -17.40 -12.65
CA ASP A 56 6.02 -17.13 -11.98
C ASP A 56 5.90 -16.42 -10.61
N PRO A 57 5.11 -16.96 -9.66
CA PRO A 57 4.85 -16.28 -8.38
C PRO A 57 6.11 -16.14 -7.51
N LEU A 58 7.14 -16.97 -7.72
CA LEU A 58 8.44 -16.82 -7.06
C LEU A 58 9.13 -15.52 -7.50
N ASP A 59 9.08 -15.20 -8.79
CA ASP A 59 9.66 -13.96 -9.32
C ASP A 59 8.92 -12.74 -8.76
N LEU A 60 7.58 -12.84 -8.66
CA LEU A 60 6.77 -11.80 -8.01
C LEU A 60 7.15 -11.62 -6.53
N THR A 61 7.41 -12.72 -5.81
CA THR A 61 7.90 -12.67 -4.42
C THR A 61 9.23 -11.92 -4.34
N ILE A 62 10.18 -12.24 -5.23
CA ILE A 62 11.49 -11.59 -5.26
C ILE A 62 11.35 -10.10 -5.56
N ILE A 63 10.54 -9.73 -6.54
CA ILE A 63 10.29 -8.32 -6.92
C ILE A 63 9.70 -7.55 -5.73
N ALA A 64 8.68 -8.11 -5.07
CA ALA A 64 8.07 -7.46 -3.91
C ALA A 64 9.06 -7.32 -2.74
N ALA A 65 9.85 -8.36 -2.46
CA ALA A 65 10.87 -8.32 -1.42
C ALA A 65 11.96 -7.28 -1.74
N CYS A 66 12.43 -7.22 -2.98
CA CYS A 66 13.40 -6.20 -3.42
C CYS A 66 12.83 -4.78 -3.28
N ALA A 67 11.56 -4.56 -3.63
CA ALA A 67 10.90 -3.29 -3.47
C ALA A 67 10.80 -2.89 -1.98
N ALA A 68 10.42 -3.83 -1.11
CA ALA A 68 10.36 -3.60 0.32
C ALA A 68 11.73 -3.22 0.91
N VAL A 69 12.78 -3.95 0.54
CA VAL A 69 14.17 -3.68 1.01
C VAL A 69 14.68 -2.35 0.44
N ALA A 70 14.37 -2.02 -0.82
CA ALA A 70 14.72 -0.73 -1.41
C ALA A 70 14.05 0.43 -0.66
N CYS A 71 12.76 0.30 -0.34
CA CYS A 71 12.04 1.28 0.49
C CYS A 71 12.66 1.38 1.90
N PHE A 72 13.06 0.26 2.51
CA PHE A 72 13.74 0.25 3.81
C PHE A 72 15.08 0.98 3.77
N GLY A 73 15.91 0.71 2.75
CA GLY A 73 17.19 1.39 2.57
C GLY A 73 17.02 2.90 2.31
N PHE A 74 16.03 3.27 1.52
CA PHE A 74 15.68 4.68 1.29
C PHE A 74 15.19 5.36 2.57
N LEU A 75 14.35 4.67 3.37
CA LEU A 75 13.78 5.17 4.60
C LEU A 75 14.85 5.54 5.64
N TRP A 76 16.00 4.88 5.61
CA TRP A 76 17.13 5.20 6.50
C TRP A 76 17.57 6.67 6.38
N TYR A 77 17.48 7.24 5.19
CA TYR A 77 17.83 8.63 4.91
C TYR A 77 16.62 9.56 4.77
N ASN A 78 15.44 9.00 4.54
CA ASN A 78 14.20 9.76 4.38
C ASN A 78 13.38 9.87 5.68
N SER A 79 13.80 9.21 6.78
CA SER A 79 13.17 9.39 8.09
C SER A 79 13.42 10.80 8.65
N ASN A 80 12.45 11.32 9.39
CA ASN A 80 12.49 12.69 9.92
C ASN A 80 13.68 12.91 10.90
N PRO A 81 14.54 13.95 10.72
CA PRO A 81 14.55 14.89 9.59
C PRO A 81 15.15 14.28 8.32
N ALA A 82 14.43 14.34 7.20
CA ALA A 82 14.86 13.70 5.97
C ALA A 82 16.11 14.36 5.36
N SER A 83 17.08 13.53 4.96
CA SER A 83 18.26 13.96 4.23
C SER A 83 18.08 13.86 2.72
N ILE A 84 17.14 13.02 2.26
CA ILE A 84 16.80 12.83 0.85
C ILE A 84 15.29 12.74 0.69
N PHE A 85 14.78 13.13 -0.48
CA PHE A 85 13.36 13.09 -0.82
C PHE A 85 13.11 12.20 -2.03
N MET A 86 11.97 11.50 -2.06
CA MET A 86 11.65 10.55 -3.13
C MET A 86 11.26 11.26 -4.42
N GLY A 87 10.46 12.30 -4.34
CA GLY A 87 9.89 13.03 -5.47
C GLY A 87 8.93 12.18 -6.31
N ASP A 88 8.28 12.82 -7.28
CA ASP A 88 7.24 12.20 -8.11
C ASP A 88 7.71 10.95 -8.85
N THR A 89 8.97 10.92 -9.31
CA THR A 89 9.51 9.77 -10.06
C THR A 89 9.51 8.51 -9.20
N GLY A 90 9.94 8.62 -7.95
CA GLY A 90 10.00 7.46 -7.04
C GLY A 90 8.61 7.03 -6.56
N SER A 91 7.80 7.97 -6.10
CA SER A 91 6.47 7.67 -5.59
C SER A 91 5.52 7.13 -6.67
N LEU A 92 5.59 7.66 -7.90
CA LEU A 92 4.83 7.14 -9.04
C LEU A 92 5.33 5.75 -9.48
N ALA A 93 6.66 5.51 -9.42
CA ALA A 93 7.21 4.19 -9.72
C ALA A 93 6.74 3.13 -8.70
N LEU A 94 6.76 3.43 -7.40
CA LEU A 94 6.25 2.54 -6.36
C LEU A 94 4.75 2.27 -6.53
N GLY A 95 3.95 3.30 -6.86
CA GLY A 95 2.54 3.14 -7.14
C GLY A 95 2.25 2.31 -8.39
N GLY A 96 3.07 2.46 -9.43
CA GLY A 96 3.02 1.63 -10.63
C GLY A 96 3.36 0.17 -10.34
N LEU A 97 4.41 -0.07 -9.56
CA LEU A 97 4.79 -1.41 -9.12
C LEU A 97 3.71 -2.05 -8.24
N PHE A 98 3.14 -1.32 -7.28
CA PHE A 98 2.03 -1.79 -6.46
C PHE A 98 0.82 -2.22 -7.31
N ALA A 99 0.46 -1.42 -8.32
CA ALA A 99 -0.60 -1.75 -9.26
C ALA A 99 -0.25 -3.00 -10.11
N ALA A 100 0.99 -3.11 -10.61
CA ALA A 100 1.45 -4.26 -11.36
C ALA A 100 1.40 -5.55 -10.53
N MET A 101 1.86 -5.50 -9.27
CA MET A 101 1.78 -6.63 -8.34
C MET A 101 0.34 -7.09 -8.14
N SER A 102 -0.62 -6.15 -7.94
CA SER A 102 -2.02 -6.51 -7.74
C SER A 102 -2.66 -7.22 -8.93
N ILE A 103 -2.23 -6.89 -10.14
CA ILE A 103 -2.72 -7.55 -11.37
C ILE A 103 -2.04 -8.91 -11.53
N ALA A 104 -0.72 -8.98 -11.34
CA ALA A 104 0.05 -10.20 -11.52
C ALA A 104 -0.35 -11.32 -10.53
N THR A 105 -0.72 -10.95 -9.30
CA THR A 105 -1.23 -11.87 -8.27
C THR A 105 -2.75 -12.06 -8.29
N HIS A 106 -3.46 -11.47 -9.26
CA HIS A 106 -4.93 -11.50 -9.34
C HIS A 106 -5.64 -11.04 -8.05
N THR A 107 -5.06 -10.07 -7.36
CA THR A 107 -5.54 -9.55 -6.06
C THR A 107 -6.03 -8.11 -6.14
N GLU A 108 -6.64 -7.69 -7.27
CA GLU A 108 -7.00 -6.29 -7.53
C GLU A 108 -7.98 -5.71 -6.49
N PHE A 109 -8.93 -6.51 -6.01
CA PHE A 109 -9.85 -6.09 -4.95
C PHE A 109 -9.17 -6.08 -3.58
N LEU A 110 -8.31 -7.07 -3.31
CA LEU A 110 -7.54 -7.13 -2.07
C LEU A 110 -6.55 -5.97 -1.95
N ALA A 111 -6.00 -5.50 -3.07
CA ALA A 111 -5.09 -4.36 -3.13
C ALA A 111 -5.70 -3.06 -2.57
N ILE A 112 -7.04 -2.91 -2.61
CA ILE A 112 -7.73 -1.77 -2.01
C ILE A 112 -7.56 -1.79 -0.49
N ILE A 113 -7.59 -2.97 0.11
CA ILE A 113 -7.42 -3.16 1.55
C ILE A 113 -5.92 -3.15 1.88
N LEU A 114 -5.10 -3.89 1.12
CA LEU A 114 -3.66 -4.00 1.33
C LEU A 114 -2.93 -2.65 1.23
N GLY A 115 -3.41 -1.72 0.41
CA GLY A 115 -2.95 -0.32 0.34
C GLY A 115 -3.97 0.64 0.97
N GLY A 116 -4.61 0.25 2.07
CA GLY A 116 -5.72 0.98 2.66
C GLY A 116 -5.38 2.41 3.07
N LEU A 117 -4.16 2.67 3.52
CA LEU A 117 -3.70 4.01 3.83
C LEU A 117 -3.68 4.91 2.58
N PHE A 118 -3.14 4.41 1.46
CA PHE A 118 -3.10 5.16 0.19
C PHE A 118 -4.51 5.46 -0.32
N VAL A 119 -5.46 4.54 -0.08
CA VAL A 119 -6.87 4.76 -0.40
C VAL A 119 -7.46 5.85 0.48
N ILE A 120 -7.20 5.85 1.79
CA ILE A 120 -7.69 6.89 2.72
C ILE A 120 -7.15 8.26 2.33
N GLU A 121 -5.85 8.37 2.03
CA GLU A 121 -5.23 9.63 1.59
C GLU A 121 -5.90 10.17 0.33
N THR A 122 -6.01 9.34 -0.72
CA THR A 122 -6.66 9.72 -1.98
C THR A 122 -8.14 10.08 -1.79
N MET A 123 -8.87 9.31 -0.99
CA MET A 123 -10.28 9.58 -0.71
C MET A 123 -10.46 10.89 0.05
N SER A 124 -9.53 11.24 0.95
CA SER A 124 -9.57 12.52 1.65
C SER A 124 -9.50 13.72 0.70
N ASP A 125 -8.66 13.62 -0.36
CA ASP A 125 -8.55 14.64 -1.40
C ASP A 125 -9.83 14.71 -2.25
N ILE A 126 -10.33 13.56 -2.70
CA ILE A 126 -11.56 13.50 -3.51
C ILE A 126 -12.75 14.11 -2.75
N ILE A 127 -12.90 13.74 -1.48
CA ILE A 127 -13.97 14.26 -0.60
C ILE A 127 -13.79 15.78 -0.41
N GLN A 128 -12.57 16.23 -0.11
CA GLN A 128 -12.29 17.65 0.10
C GLN A 128 -12.63 18.48 -1.13
N VAL A 129 -12.14 18.06 -2.31
CA VAL A 129 -12.35 18.78 -3.57
C VAL A 129 -13.82 18.72 -3.98
N GLY A 130 -14.47 17.56 -3.89
CA GLY A 130 -15.89 17.38 -4.23
C GLY A 130 -16.79 18.24 -3.35
N TYR A 131 -16.61 18.18 -2.04
CA TYR A 131 -17.40 18.95 -1.09
C TYR A 131 -17.16 20.47 -1.25
N PHE A 132 -15.91 20.88 -1.45
CA PHE A 132 -15.58 22.30 -1.65
C PHE A 132 -16.21 22.87 -2.93
N LYS A 133 -16.25 22.10 -4.02
CA LYS A 133 -16.93 22.52 -5.26
C LYS A 133 -18.43 22.72 -5.08
N MET A 134 -19.06 21.93 -4.20
CA MET A 134 -20.51 21.99 -3.97
C MET A 134 -20.91 23.06 -2.94
N THR A 135 -20.11 23.23 -1.89
CA THR A 135 -20.54 24.03 -0.71
C THR A 135 -19.63 25.22 -0.42
N HIS A 136 -18.48 25.36 -1.12
CA HIS A 136 -17.40 26.32 -0.82
C HIS A 136 -16.89 26.27 0.63
N LYS A 137 -17.14 25.15 1.34
CA LYS A 137 -16.64 24.89 2.69
C LYS A 137 -15.66 23.73 2.67
N ARG A 138 -14.72 23.75 3.59
CA ARG A 138 -13.73 22.66 3.75
C ARG A 138 -14.25 21.63 4.75
N VAL A 139 -14.11 20.32 4.43
CA VAL A 139 -14.39 19.21 5.34
C VAL A 139 -13.20 19.02 6.28
N PHE A 140 -12.01 18.92 5.71
CA PHE A 140 -10.76 18.83 6.45
C PHE A 140 -10.07 20.19 6.49
N LYS A 141 -9.24 20.44 7.51
CA LYS A 141 -8.42 21.66 7.58
C LYS A 141 -7.52 21.79 6.36
N MET A 142 -6.95 20.65 5.94
CA MET A 142 -6.15 20.48 4.73
C MET A 142 -6.28 19.04 4.25
N ALA A 143 -6.16 18.78 2.97
CA ALA A 143 -6.04 17.46 2.34
C ALA A 143 -4.71 17.43 1.58
N PRO A 144 -4.04 16.28 1.52
CA PRO A 144 -4.40 14.97 2.09
C PRO A 144 -4.50 14.93 3.62
N ILE A 145 -5.08 13.83 4.17
CA ILE A 145 -5.50 13.78 5.58
C ILE A 145 -4.35 13.89 6.59
N HIS A 146 -3.13 13.52 6.24
CA HIS A 146 -1.96 13.67 7.10
C HIS A 146 -1.73 15.13 7.49
N HIS A 147 -1.87 16.08 6.56
CA HIS A 147 -1.77 17.53 6.83
C HIS A 147 -2.88 18.04 7.75
N HIS A 148 -4.04 17.41 7.76
CA HIS A 148 -5.10 17.76 8.71
C HIS A 148 -4.65 17.53 10.17
N PHE A 149 -3.91 16.44 10.44
CA PHE A 149 -3.40 16.14 11.78
C PHE A 149 -2.24 17.06 12.18
N GLU A 150 -1.36 17.44 11.24
CA GLU A 150 -0.32 18.45 11.49
C GLU A 150 -0.94 19.79 11.91
N LEU A 151 -1.97 20.25 11.16
CA LEU A 151 -2.69 21.48 11.49
C LEU A 151 -3.52 21.39 12.79
N LYS A 152 -3.68 20.19 13.36
CA LYS A 152 -4.19 19.98 14.72
C LYS A 152 -3.10 20.04 15.79
N GLY A 153 -1.83 20.23 15.40
CA GLY A 153 -0.70 20.35 16.30
C GLY A 153 -0.02 19.02 16.64
N TRP A 154 -0.24 17.97 15.85
CA TRP A 154 0.51 16.73 16.02
C TRP A 154 1.90 16.88 15.43
N PRO A 155 2.98 16.47 16.14
CA PRO A 155 4.31 16.41 15.53
C PRO A 155 4.32 15.44 14.35
N GLU A 156 5.06 15.77 13.31
CA GLU A 156 5.18 15.01 12.07
C GLU A 156 5.50 13.52 12.32
N VAL A 157 6.53 13.24 13.10
CA VAL A 157 6.92 11.86 13.48
C VAL A 157 5.75 11.07 14.07
N LYS A 158 4.91 11.72 14.88
CA LYS A 158 3.74 11.07 15.49
C LYS A 158 2.68 10.72 14.44
N VAL A 159 2.50 11.57 13.43
CA VAL A 159 1.58 11.31 12.31
C VAL A 159 2.12 10.12 11.53
N VAL A 160 3.36 10.16 11.09
CA VAL A 160 4.01 9.12 10.28
C VAL A 160 3.94 7.75 10.97
N VAL A 161 4.38 7.64 12.23
CA VAL A 161 4.36 6.35 12.95
C VAL A 161 2.94 5.80 13.08
N ARG A 162 1.94 6.64 13.37
CA ARG A 162 0.55 6.20 13.48
C ARG A 162 -0.02 5.73 12.15
N PHE A 163 0.37 6.38 11.06
CA PHE A 163 -0.06 6.00 9.72
C PHE A 163 0.60 4.68 9.29
N TRP A 164 1.86 4.43 9.65
CA TRP A 164 2.47 3.11 9.46
C TRP A 164 1.74 2.01 10.25
N MET A 165 1.32 2.31 11.49
CA MET A 165 0.51 1.35 12.28
C MET A 165 -0.84 1.06 11.62
N ILE A 166 -1.48 2.08 11.03
CA ILE A 166 -2.73 1.92 10.30
C ILE A 166 -2.50 1.07 9.04
N GLU A 167 -1.44 1.35 8.26
CA GLU A 167 -1.11 0.56 7.08
C GLU A 167 -0.79 -0.90 7.45
N MET A 168 -0.02 -1.13 8.51
CA MET A 168 0.24 -2.48 9.01
C MET A 168 -1.06 -3.22 9.36
N LEU A 169 -2.02 -2.54 9.99
CA LEU A 169 -3.33 -3.12 10.30
C LEU A 169 -4.09 -3.51 9.01
N PHE A 170 -4.08 -2.65 7.99
CA PHE A 170 -4.70 -2.96 6.70
C PHE A 170 -4.04 -4.15 6.01
N VAL A 171 -2.71 -4.22 6.02
CA VAL A 171 -1.96 -5.37 5.47
C VAL A 171 -2.31 -6.65 6.22
N LEU A 172 -2.38 -6.62 7.55
CA LEU A 172 -2.80 -7.79 8.34
C LEU A 172 -4.22 -8.23 8.01
N ILE A 173 -5.17 -7.30 7.89
CA ILE A 173 -6.54 -7.61 7.48
C ILE A 173 -6.55 -8.23 6.07
N ALA A 174 -5.80 -7.67 5.13
CA ALA A 174 -5.70 -8.19 3.77
C ALA A 174 -5.15 -9.62 3.76
N LEU A 175 -4.11 -9.91 4.53
CA LEU A 175 -3.54 -11.27 4.64
C LEU A 175 -4.53 -12.25 5.27
N VAL A 176 -5.28 -11.85 6.29
CA VAL A 176 -6.34 -12.69 6.90
C VAL A 176 -7.44 -12.99 5.88
N LEU A 177 -7.87 -12.00 5.11
CA LEU A 177 -8.89 -12.19 4.08
C LEU A 177 -8.39 -13.09 2.94
N PHE A 178 -7.15 -12.91 2.50
CA PHE A 178 -6.51 -13.74 1.50
C PHE A 178 -6.43 -15.21 1.94
N TYR A 179 -5.94 -15.44 3.16
CA TYR A 179 -5.88 -16.78 3.74
C TYR A 179 -7.26 -17.38 3.96
N GLY A 180 -8.22 -16.60 4.43
CA GLY A 180 -9.62 -17.03 4.63
C GLY A 180 -10.29 -17.44 3.32
N ASP A 181 -10.07 -16.72 2.23
CA ASP A 181 -10.55 -17.10 0.89
C ASP A 181 -9.93 -18.43 0.42
N TRP A 182 -8.62 -18.60 0.65
CA TRP A 182 -7.94 -19.86 0.35
C TRP A 182 -8.52 -21.04 1.13
N VAL A 183 -8.74 -20.90 2.45
CA VAL A 183 -9.34 -21.94 3.29
C VAL A 183 -10.76 -22.28 2.81
N ALA A 184 -11.58 -21.27 2.52
CA ALA A 184 -12.94 -21.46 2.03
C ALA A 184 -12.99 -22.22 0.70
N ARG A 185 -12.05 -21.94 -0.22
CA ARG A 185 -11.96 -22.64 -1.52
C ARG A 185 -11.35 -24.04 -1.40
N SER A 186 -10.52 -24.27 -0.39
CA SER A 186 -9.89 -25.57 -0.14
C SER A 186 -10.83 -26.59 0.50
N GLY A 187 -11.98 -26.15 1.03
CA GLY A 187 -12.95 -27.02 1.72
C GLY A 187 -12.43 -27.57 3.05
N LEU A 188 -11.46 -26.89 3.67
CA LEU A 188 -10.85 -27.23 4.94
C LEU A 188 -11.63 -26.63 6.12
#